data_589c3ca47296e8f9419aab7a65b4512b
#
_entry.id   589c3ca47296e8f9419aab7a65b4512b
#
_cell.length_a   1.000
_cell.length_b   1.000
_cell.length_c   1.000
_cell.angle_alpha   90.00
_cell.angle_beta   90.00
_cell.angle_gamma   90.00
#
_symmetry.space_group_name_H-M   'P 1'
#
loop_
_entity.id
_entity.type
_entity.pdbx_description
1 polymer ?
#
loop_
_entity_poly.entity_id
_entity_poly.type
_entity_poly.pdbx_seq_one_letter_code
_entity_poly.pdbx_strand_id
1 'polypeptide(L)'
;MADENELILYTTDPCGFCRQAKTLLEARGVAYREVNLAKDPVGRAELVALTGQMTFPQLVIGERSIGGFRELLEAYRAGTLPELLAA
;
A
#
# COMPACT_ATOMS: atom_id res chain seq x y z
N MET A 1 7.56 0.64 -18.55
CA MET A 1 6.39 -0.20 -18.28
C MET A 1 6.32 -0.53 -16.81
N ALA A 2 5.11 -0.52 -16.26
CA ALA A 2 4.95 -0.89 -14.87
C ALA A 2 5.19 -2.40 -14.71
N ASP A 3 5.98 -2.75 -13.69
CA ASP A 3 6.18 -4.14 -13.32
C ASP A 3 4.91 -4.65 -12.65
N GLU A 4 4.35 -5.75 -13.13
CA GLU A 4 3.14 -6.36 -12.57
C GLU A 4 3.33 -6.81 -11.12
N ASN A 5 4.57 -6.98 -10.70
CA ASN A 5 4.90 -7.37 -9.32
C ASN A 5 5.38 -6.19 -8.48
N GLU A 6 5.30 -4.98 -9.02
CA GLU A 6 5.70 -3.80 -8.27
C GLU A 6 4.68 -3.49 -7.17
N LEU A 7 5.19 -3.35 -5.96
CA LEU A 7 4.35 -2.93 -4.84
C LEU A 7 4.21 -1.41 -4.86
N ILE A 8 2.97 -0.96 -4.90
CA ILE A 8 2.67 0.48 -4.84
C ILE A 8 1.98 0.76 -3.51
N LEU A 9 2.53 1.72 -2.78
CA LEU A 9 1.93 2.21 -1.54
C LEU A 9 1.26 3.54 -1.84
N TYR A 10 -0.06 3.55 -1.79
CA TYR A 10 -0.84 4.78 -1.97
C TYR A 10 -1.00 5.48 -0.63
N THR A 11 -0.65 6.75 -0.59
CA THR A 11 -0.65 7.55 0.63
C THR A 11 -1.40 8.86 0.44
N THR A 12 -1.59 9.57 1.54
CA THR A 12 -2.13 10.92 1.55
C THR A 12 -1.42 11.74 2.61
N ASP A 13 -1.74 13.03 2.70
CA ASP A 13 -1.20 13.93 3.72
C ASP A 13 -2.32 14.73 4.35
N PRO A 14 -2.30 14.88 5.68
CA PRO A 14 -1.45 14.18 6.65
C PRO A 14 -1.92 12.75 6.87
N CYS A 15 -0.98 11.83 7.13
CA CYS A 15 -1.35 10.43 7.36
C CYS A 15 -0.29 9.73 8.22
N GLY A 16 -0.56 9.60 9.52
CA GLY A 16 0.34 8.93 10.44
C GLY A 16 0.51 7.44 10.11
N PHE A 17 -0.57 6.77 9.72
CA PHE A 17 -0.51 5.35 9.35
C PHE A 17 0.28 5.13 8.07
N CYS A 18 0.27 6.10 7.14
CA CYS A 18 1.10 6.01 5.95
C CYS A 18 2.58 6.03 6.30
N ARG A 19 2.97 6.88 7.25
CA ARG A 19 4.36 6.91 7.72
C ARG A 19 4.74 5.61 8.41
N GLN A 20 3.85 5.06 9.21
CA GLN A 20 4.09 3.77 9.87
C GLN A 20 4.21 2.64 8.85
N ALA A 21 3.38 2.65 7.82
CA ALA A 21 3.47 1.63 6.75
C ALA A 21 4.82 1.68 6.06
N LYS A 22 5.32 2.87 5.75
CA LYS A 22 6.65 3.01 5.15
C LYS A 22 7.74 2.46 6.06
N THR A 23 7.65 2.77 7.34
CA THR A 23 8.61 2.26 8.33
C THR A 23 8.62 0.73 8.38
N LEU A 24 7.44 0.10 8.38
CA LEU A 24 7.34 -1.36 8.42
C LEU A 24 7.94 -2.00 7.15
N LEU A 25 7.62 -1.45 5.99
CA LEU A 25 8.16 -1.98 4.73
C LEU A 25 9.68 -1.83 4.67
N GLU A 26 10.20 -0.68 5.07
CA GLU A 26 11.62 -0.42 5.06
C GLU A 26 12.37 -1.30 6.06
N ALA A 27 11.77 -1.55 7.23
CA ALA A 27 12.36 -2.41 8.25
C ALA A 27 12.53 -3.84 7.76
N ARG A 28 11.70 -4.29 6.83
CA ARG A 28 11.79 -5.63 6.25
C ARG A 28 12.52 -5.65 4.91
N GLY A 29 13.08 -4.52 4.48
CA GLY A 29 13.80 -4.45 3.21
C GLY A 29 12.91 -4.62 1.99
N VAL A 30 11.63 -4.29 2.10
CA VAL A 30 10.67 -4.44 1.00
C VAL A 30 10.73 -3.20 0.11
N ALA A 31 10.98 -3.41 -1.17
CA ALA A 31 10.97 -2.31 -2.14
C ALA A 31 9.53 -1.95 -2.50
N TYR A 32 9.26 -0.67 -2.59
CA TYR A 32 7.92 -0.19 -2.96
C TYR A 32 8.04 1.17 -3.64
N ARG A 33 7.00 1.52 -4.41
CA ARG A 33 6.86 2.86 -4.96
C ARG A 33 5.73 3.57 -4.23
N GLU A 34 5.98 4.79 -3.75
CA GLU A 34 4.95 5.57 -3.09
C GLU A 34 4.25 6.48 -4.11
N VAL A 35 2.92 6.49 -4.06
CA VAL A 35 2.10 7.42 -4.84
C VAL A 35 1.23 8.19 -3.85
N ASN A 36 1.53 9.47 -3.67
CA ASN A 36 0.77 10.34 -2.76
C ASN A 36 -0.38 10.98 -3.51
N LEU A 37 -1.60 10.74 -3.04
CA LEU A 37 -2.82 11.20 -3.71
C LEU A 37 -3.48 12.37 -2.98
N ALA A 38 -2.77 13.05 -2.08
CA ALA A 38 -3.34 14.15 -1.30
C ALA A 38 -3.92 15.25 -2.19
N LYS A 39 -3.30 15.50 -3.34
CA LYS A 39 -3.71 16.55 -4.28
C LYS A 39 -4.18 15.98 -5.61
N ASP A 40 -4.59 14.71 -5.62
CA ASP A 40 -4.96 14.02 -6.84
C ASP A 40 -6.34 13.36 -6.68
N PRO A 41 -7.42 14.13 -6.88
CA PRO A 41 -8.77 13.58 -6.74
C PRO A 41 -9.10 12.52 -7.80
N VAL A 42 -8.54 12.62 -9.00
CA VAL A 42 -8.74 11.61 -10.04
C VAL A 42 -8.07 10.31 -9.63
N GLY A 43 -6.82 10.39 -9.15
CA GLY A 43 -6.12 9.20 -8.65
C GLY A 43 -6.83 8.54 -7.49
N ARG A 44 -7.40 9.33 -6.58
CA ARG A 44 -8.19 8.78 -5.47
C ARG A 44 -9.41 8.04 -5.98
N ALA A 45 -10.13 8.59 -6.95
CA ALA A 45 -11.30 7.92 -7.52
C ALA A 45 -10.91 6.61 -8.22
N GLU A 46 -9.79 6.60 -8.92
CA GLU A 46 -9.28 5.39 -9.56
C GLU A 46 -8.92 4.32 -8.52
N LEU A 47 -8.31 4.73 -7.42
CA LEU A 47 -7.95 3.79 -6.34
C LEU A 47 -9.20 3.18 -5.72
N VAL A 48 -10.24 3.98 -5.47
CA VAL A 48 -11.51 3.48 -4.95
C VAL A 48 -12.13 2.48 -5.93
N ALA A 49 -12.07 2.76 -7.22
CA ALA A 49 -12.58 1.85 -8.24
C ALA A 49 -11.84 0.51 -8.22
N LEU A 50 -10.53 0.54 -7.94
CA LEU A 50 -9.71 -0.66 -7.89
C LEU A 50 -9.90 -1.45 -6.60
N THR A 51 -9.94 -0.77 -5.45
CA THR A 51 -9.91 -1.42 -4.13
C THR A 51 -11.25 -1.47 -3.43
N GLY A 52 -12.20 -0.62 -3.83
CA GLY A 52 -13.46 -0.47 -3.13
C GLY A 52 -13.36 0.26 -1.79
N GLN A 53 -12.22 0.87 -1.50
CA GLN A 53 -11.98 1.52 -0.21
C GLN A 53 -11.47 2.95 -0.40
N MET A 54 -11.81 3.81 0.58
CA MET A 54 -11.44 5.22 0.56
C MET A 54 -10.42 5.56 1.65
N THR A 55 -9.73 4.57 2.20
CA THR A 55 -8.79 4.76 3.30
C THR A 55 -7.36 4.76 2.81
N PHE A 56 -6.45 5.31 3.63
CA PHE A 56 -5.01 5.30 3.39
C PHE A 56 -4.29 4.82 4.64
N PRO A 57 -3.16 4.12 4.50
CA PRO A 57 -2.53 3.72 3.23
C PRO A 57 -3.25 2.56 2.55
N GLN A 58 -2.98 2.37 1.25
CA GLN A 58 -3.46 1.22 0.48
C GLN A 58 -2.27 0.60 -0.22
N LEU A 59 -2.19 -0.74 -0.19
CA LEU A 59 -1.12 -1.48 -0.85
C LEU A 59 -1.71 -2.24 -2.05
N VAL A 60 -1.08 -2.08 -3.20
CA VAL A 60 -1.53 -2.69 -4.44
C VAL A 60 -0.32 -3.29 -5.17
N ILE A 61 -0.48 -4.51 -5.68
CA ILE A 61 0.52 -5.15 -6.53
C ILE A 61 -0.17 -5.45 -7.87
N GLY A 62 0.32 -4.82 -8.94
CA GLY A 62 -0.36 -4.89 -10.22
C GLY A 62 -1.74 -4.28 -10.12
N GLU A 63 -2.78 -5.07 -10.36
CA GLU A 63 -4.17 -4.65 -10.21
C GLU A 63 -4.82 -5.27 -8.99
N ARG A 64 -4.02 -5.87 -8.12
CA ARG A 64 -4.53 -6.61 -6.97
C ARG A 64 -4.36 -5.81 -5.69
N SER A 65 -5.47 -5.52 -5.02
CA SER A 65 -5.44 -4.87 -3.72
C SER A 65 -4.95 -5.85 -2.66
N ILE A 66 -3.90 -5.48 -1.93
CA ILE A 66 -3.36 -6.29 -0.83
C ILE A 66 -4.06 -5.92 0.47
N GLY A 67 -4.44 -4.66 0.61
CA GLY A 67 -5.10 -4.17 1.80
C GLY A 67 -4.53 -2.87 2.31
N GLY A 68 -4.89 -2.52 3.52
CA GLY A 68 -4.45 -1.29 4.17
C GLY A 68 -3.43 -1.54 5.26
N PHE A 69 -3.30 -0.56 6.16
CA PHE A 69 -2.34 -0.65 7.26
C PHE A 69 -2.59 -1.84 8.16
N ARG A 70 -3.85 -2.15 8.41
CA ARG A 70 -4.21 -3.26 9.30
C ARG A 70 -3.65 -4.58 8.78
N GLU A 71 -3.85 -4.87 7.50
CA GLU A 71 -3.35 -6.10 6.89
C GLU A 71 -1.83 -6.14 6.88
N LEU A 72 -1.20 -5.00 6.60
CA LEU A 72 0.25 -4.88 6.64
C LEU A 72 0.79 -5.15 8.04
N LEU A 73 0.20 -4.54 9.06
CA LEU A 73 0.65 -4.69 10.44
C LEU A 73 0.49 -6.12 10.92
N GLU A 74 -0.64 -6.76 10.61
CA GLU A 74 -0.88 -8.15 10.98
C GLU A 74 0.16 -9.07 10.36
N ALA A 75 0.45 -8.89 9.07
CA ALA A 75 1.45 -9.70 8.38
C ALA A 75 2.85 -9.44 8.93
N TYR A 76 3.17 -8.19 9.26
CA TYR A 76 4.46 -7.84 9.85
C TYR A 76 4.67 -8.56 11.19
N ARG A 77 3.66 -8.52 12.06
CA ARG A 77 3.74 -9.14 13.39
C ARG A 77 3.77 -10.66 13.33
N ALA A 78 3.05 -11.24 12.38
CA ALA A 78 2.99 -12.68 12.21
C ALA A 78 4.19 -13.25 11.45
N GLY A 79 5.02 -12.39 10.84
CA GLY A 79 6.12 -12.83 10.01
C GLY A 79 5.69 -13.37 8.66
N THR A 80 4.47 -13.04 8.23
CA THR A 80 3.90 -13.53 6.96
C THR A 80 3.90 -12.48 5.86
N LEU A 81 4.66 -11.39 6.04
CA LEU A 81 4.72 -10.34 5.05
C LEU A 81 5.12 -10.83 3.66
N PRO A 82 6.15 -11.70 3.51
CA PRO A 82 6.49 -12.22 2.19
C PRO A 82 5.33 -12.94 1.51
N GLU A 83 4.55 -13.72 2.27
CA GLU A 83 3.39 -14.44 1.74
C GLU A 83 2.29 -13.47 1.32
N LEU A 84 2.04 -12.44 2.10
CA LEU A 84 1.06 -11.42 1.75
C LEU A 84 1.41 -10.73 0.43
N LEU A 85 2.69 -10.39 0.26
CA LEU A 85 3.14 -9.67 -0.94
C LEU A 85 3.29 -10.58 -2.15
N ALA A 86 3.46 -11.89 -1.94
CA ALA A 86 3.60 -12.86 -3.02
C ALA A 86 2.26 -13.39 -3.52
N ALA A 87 1.21 -13.26 -2.72
CA ALA A 87 -0.10 -13.88 -3.02
C ALA A 87 -0.81 -13.35 -4.25
#